data_9a459436dc6c1a75b764e3fcb252c0ad
#
_entry.id   9a459436dc6c1a75b764e3fcb252c0ad
#
_cell.length_a   1.000
_cell.length_b   1.000
_cell.length_c   1.000
_cell.angle_alpha   90.00
_cell.angle_beta   90.00
_cell.angle_gamma   90.00
#
_symmetry.space_group_name_H-M   'P 1'
#
loop_
_entity.id
_entity.type
_entity.pdbx_description
1 polymer ?
#
loop_
_entity_poly.entity_id
_entity_poly.type
_entity_poly.pdbx_seq_one_letter_code
_entity_poly.pdbx_strand_id
1 'polypeptide(L)'
;MSGGVDSSVAALLLRDQALIDPSRSVAGLFMRNWAEDGSGDCRAEDDRRDAVAVCGRLGLPIHFRDFSSEYWSGVFEHFLAEYAAGRTPNPDVLCNREIKFKHFLDAARELGAEFIATGHYARVREHDGAWQLLRAVDRGKDQSYFLHQLGQAQLAATLFPLGDLIKTDV
;
A
#
# COMPACT_ATOMS: atom_id res chain seq x y z
N MET A 1 -0.34 0.79 -6.47
CA MET A 1 -0.44 -0.40 -7.35
C MET A 1 0.90 -1.08 -7.39
N SER A 2 0.97 -2.39 -7.13
CA SER A 2 2.21 -3.18 -7.19
C SER A 2 2.24 -4.14 -8.40
N GLY A 3 1.17 -4.20 -9.19
CA GLY A 3 1.00 -5.21 -10.24
C GLY A 3 0.51 -6.58 -9.74
N GLY A 4 0.65 -6.88 -8.45
CA GLY A 4 0.19 -8.14 -7.86
C GLY A 4 -1.33 -8.23 -7.72
N VAL A 5 -1.85 -9.45 -7.55
CA VAL A 5 -3.30 -9.78 -7.48
C VAL A 5 -4.03 -8.91 -6.46
N ASP A 6 -3.54 -8.82 -5.23
CA ASP A 6 -4.23 -8.13 -4.15
C ASP A 6 -4.43 -6.63 -4.45
N SER A 7 -3.40 -5.95 -4.96
CA SER A 7 -3.52 -4.54 -5.34
C SER A 7 -4.44 -4.33 -6.55
N SER A 8 -4.49 -5.30 -7.46
CA SER A 8 -5.33 -5.28 -8.66
C SER A 8 -6.80 -5.44 -8.31
N VAL A 9 -7.13 -6.39 -7.42
CA VAL A 9 -8.52 -6.59 -6.95
C VAL A 9 -8.98 -5.42 -6.09
N ALA A 10 -8.11 -4.86 -5.23
CA ALA A 10 -8.45 -3.66 -4.49
C ALA A 10 -8.80 -2.48 -5.42
N ALA A 11 -8.04 -2.28 -6.50
CA ALA A 11 -8.33 -1.26 -7.51
C ALA A 11 -9.65 -1.54 -8.27
N LEU A 12 -9.92 -2.79 -8.62
CA LEU A 12 -11.17 -3.21 -9.26
C LEU A 12 -12.39 -2.88 -8.38
N LEU A 13 -12.36 -3.27 -7.11
CA LEU A 13 -13.46 -3.03 -6.17
C LEU A 13 -13.76 -1.53 -6.00
N LEU A 14 -12.72 -0.71 -5.91
CA LEU A 14 -12.87 0.74 -5.78
C LEU A 14 -13.37 1.37 -7.08
N ARG A 15 -12.90 0.92 -8.25
CA ARG A 15 -13.41 1.36 -9.54
C ARG A 15 -14.92 1.06 -9.66
N ASP A 16 -15.35 -0.13 -9.29
CA ASP A 16 -16.74 -0.53 -9.39
C ASP A 16 -17.61 0.29 -8.44
N GLN A 17 -17.13 0.65 -7.25
CA GLN A 17 -17.80 1.60 -6.37
C GLN A 17 -17.87 3.01 -6.98
N ALA A 18 -16.82 3.49 -7.63
CA ALA A 18 -16.80 4.80 -8.29
C ALA A 18 -17.73 4.86 -9.52
N LEU A 19 -18.00 3.74 -10.20
CA LEU A 19 -18.98 3.69 -11.28
C LEU A 19 -20.43 3.88 -10.78
N ILE A 20 -20.69 3.50 -9.52
CA ILE A 20 -21.99 3.69 -8.87
C ILE A 20 -22.13 5.10 -8.30
N ASP A 21 -21.03 5.68 -7.80
CA ASP A 21 -20.98 7.03 -7.24
C ASP A 21 -20.04 7.93 -8.06
N PRO A 22 -20.56 8.72 -9.00
CA PRO A 22 -19.75 9.58 -9.87
C PRO A 22 -19.00 10.71 -9.14
N SER A 23 -19.28 10.96 -7.87
CA SER A 23 -18.51 11.91 -7.07
C SER A 23 -17.13 11.39 -6.70
N ARG A 24 -16.90 10.08 -6.86
CA ARG A 24 -15.65 9.40 -6.56
C ARG A 24 -14.82 9.19 -7.82
N SER A 25 -13.52 9.35 -7.69
CA SER A 25 -12.55 8.99 -8.72
C SER A 25 -11.46 8.10 -8.13
N VAL A 26 -10.91 7.21 -8.95
CA VAL A 26 -9.87 6.27 -8.56
C VAL A 26 -8.71 6.40 -9.52
N ALA A 27 -7.49 6.42 -8.99
CA ALA A 27 -6.26 6.40 -9.75
C ALA A 27 -5.27 5.38 -9.16
N GLY A 28 -4.48 4.76 -10.01
CA GLY A 28 -3.34 3.98 -9.57
C GLY A 28 -2.18 4.89 -9.18
N LEU A 29 -1.49 4.58 -8.09
CA LEU A 29 -0.20 5.17 -7.76
C LEU A 29 0.80 4.02 -7.56
N PHE A 30 1.79 3.95 -8.45
CA PHE A 30 2.90 3.00 -8.35
C PHE A 30 4.05 3.66 -7.58
N MET A 31 4.64 2.93 -6.65
CA MET A 31 5.82 3.37 -5.92
C MET A 31 7.01 2.47 -6.22
N ARG A 32 8.14 3.07 -6.51
CA ARG A 32 9.43 2.43 -6.58
C ARG A 32 10.16 2.65 -5.25
N ASN A 33 10.54 1.58 -4.57
CA ASN A 33 11.22 1.65 -3.27
C ASN A 33 12.70 1.29 -3.35
N TRP A 34 13.17 0.80 -4.48
CA TRP A 34 14.54 0.33 -4.65
C TRP A 34 15.12 0.84 -5.96
N ALA A 35 16.28 1.43 -5.91
CA ALA A 35 17.06 1.76 -7.10
C ALA A 35 17.85 0.54 -7.54
N GLU A 36 17.96 0.31 -8.84
CA GLU A 36 18.75 -0.76 -9.41
C GLU A 36 20.24 -0.56 -9.11
N ASP A 37 20.88 -1.62 -8.65
CA ASP A 37 22.33 -1.66 -8.45
C ASP A 37 23.11 -2.07 -9.72
N GLY A 38 22.45 -2.10 -10.88
CA GLY A 38 23.06 -2.51 -12.15
C GLY A 38 23.13 -4.02 -12.36
N SER A 39 22.53 -4.85 -11.49
CA SER A 39 22.55 -6.33 -11.62
C SER A 39 21.63 -6.88 -12.72
N GLY A 40 20.86 -6.04 -13.39
CA GLY A 40 20.09 -6.39 -14.58
C GLY A 40 18.80 -7.18 -14.35
N ASP A 41 18.46 -7.55 -13.12
CA ASP A 41 17.22 -8.30 -12.80
C ASP A 41 16.14 -7.33 -12.28
N CYS A 42 15.42 -6.71 -13.21
CA CYS A 42 14.54 -5.57 -12.95
C CYS A 42 13.12 -5.98 -12.58
N ARG A 43 12.92 -6.63 -11.42
CA ARG A 43 11.57 -6.93 -10.89
C ARG A 43 10.71 -5.68 -10.75
N ALA A 44 11.31 -4.55 -10.39
CA ALA A 44 10.58 -3.28 -10.24
C ALA A 44 10.00 -2.79 -11.58
N GLU A 45 10.69 -3.04 -12.71
CA GLU A 45 10.18 -2.68 -14.04
C GLU A 45 9.08 -3.63 -14.51
N ASP A 46 9.19 -4.93 -14.19
CA ASP A 46 8.12 -5.90 -14.46
C ASP A 46 6.87 -5.57 -13.63
N ASP A 47 7.03 -5.31 -12.32
CA ASP A 47 5.93 -4.87 -11.44
C ASP A 47 5.28 -3.56 -11.96
N ARG A 48 6.08 -2.63 -12.46
CA ARG A 48 5.59 -1.38 -13.08
C ARG A 48 4.78 -1.67 -14.34
N ARG A 49 5.27 -2.55 -15.19
CA ARG A 49 4.59 -2.96 -16.43
C ARG A 49 3.24 -3.62 -16.13
N ASP A 50 3.22 -4.52 -15.14
CA ASP A 50 1.99 -5.17 -14.70
C ASP A 50 0.99 -4.18 -14.09
N ALA A 51 1.46 -3.24 -13.28
CA ALA A 51 0.59 -2.18 -12.72
C ALA A 51 -0.02 -1.31 -13.84
N VAL A 52 0.76 -0.95 -14.87
CA VAL A 52 0.26 -0.21 -16.05
C VAL A 52 -0.77 -1.03 -16.81
N ALA A 53 -0.49 -2.32 -17.05
CA ALA A 53 -1.42 -3.21 -17.77
C ALA A 53 -2.76 -3.37 -17.02
N VAL A 54 -2.72 -3.54 -15.70
CA VAL A 54 -3.92 -3.62 -14.87
C VAL A 54 -4.70 -2.31 -14.91
N CYS A 55 -4.06 -1.16 -14.67
CA CYS A 55 -4.74 0.14 -14.74
C CYS A 55 -5.34 0.39 -16.13
N GLY A 56 -4.62 0.05 -17.21
CA GLY A 56 -5.14 0.15 -18.58
C GLY A 56 -6.39 -0.71 -18.81
N ARG A 57 -6.43 -1.94 -18.30
CA ARG A 57 -7.63 -2.81 -18.38
C ARG A 57 -8.81 -2.28 -17.56
N LEU A 58 -8.52 -1.64 -16.42
CA LEU A 58 -9.53 -1.06 -15.55
C LEU A 58 -10.00 0.32 -16.00
N GLY A 59 -9.34 0.94 -16.98
CA GLY A 59 -9.61 2.31 -17.42
C GLY A 59 -9.21 3.37 -16.38
N LEU A 60 -8.24 3.06 -15.52
CA LEU A 60 -7.77 3.95 -14.45
C LEU A 60 -6.49 4.70 -14.89
N PRO A 61 -6.36 6.00 -14.60
CA PRO A 61 -5.09 6.67 -14.71
C PRO A 61 -4.09 6.09 -13.71
N ILE A 62 -2.78 6.15 -14.06
CA ILE A 62 -1.71 5.69 -13.18
C ILE A 62 -0.64 6.75 -13.04
N HIS A 63 -0.20 7.00 -11.82
CA HIS A 63 0.89 7.90 -11.44
C HIS A 63 2.07 7.09 -10.91
N PHE A 64 3.27 7.68 -10.96
CA PHE A 64 4.50 7.04 -10.53
C PHE A 64 5.22 7.95 -9.54
N ARG A 65 5.78 7.35 -8.48
CA ARG A 65 6.67 8.02 -7.53
C ARG A 65 7.84 7.10 -7.19
N ASP A 66 9.00 7.70 -7.09
CA ASP A 66 10.22 7.03 -6.65
C ASP A 66 10.51 7.44 -5.20
N PHE A 67 10.57 6.47 -4.30
CA PHE A 67 10.88 6.62 -2.88
C PHE A 67 12.13 5.83 -2.51
N SER A 68 13.01 5.56 -3.46
CA SER A 68 14.22 4.75 -3.22
C SER A 68 15.14 5.39 -2.17
N SER A 69 15.26 6.72 -2.20
CA SER A 69 16.05 7.48 -1.23
C SER A 69 15.45 7.41 0.17
N GLU A 70 14.14 7.62 0.28
CA GLU A 70 13.40 7.58 1.55
C GLU A 70 13.37 6.16 2.12
N TYR A 71 13.24 5.15 1.25
CA TYR A 71 13.31 3.75 1.67
C TYR A 71 14.69 3.40 2.20
N TRP A 72 15.75 3.84 1.51
CA TRP A 72 17.12 3.59 1.95
C TRP A 72 17.36 4.17 3.35
N SER A 73 17.10 5.46 3.54
CA SER A 73 17.39 6.14 4.82
C SER A 73 16.40 5.78 5.93
N GLY A 74 15.12 5.62 5.61
CA GLY A 74 14.07 5.39 6.61
C GLY A 74 13.84 3.93 6.99
N VAL A 75 14.25 2.98 6.14
CA VAL A 75 13.98 1.55 6.35
C VAL A 75 15.25 0.73 6.32
N PHE A 76 16.04 0.83 5.25
CA PHE A 76 17.13 -0.11 5.01
C PHE A 76 18.34 0.13 5.91
N GLU A 77 18.75 1.38 6.13
CA GLU A 77 19.84 1.72 7.06
C GLU A 77 19.49 1.26 8.48
N HIS A 78 18.25 1.47 8.92
CA HIS A 78 17.79 1.00 10.22
C HIS A 78 17.82 -0.54 10.30
N PHE A 79 17.37 -1.23 9.24
CA PHE A 79 17.45 -2.68 9.15
C PHE A 79 18.88 -3.17 9.32
N LEU A 80 19.85 -2.57 8.62
CA LEU A 80 21.27 -2.95 8.71
C LEU A 80 21.83 -2.71 10.13
N ALA A 81 21.51 -1.57 10.76
CA ALA A 81 21.96 -1.23 12.09
C ALA A 81 21.43 -2.22 13.15
N GLU A 82 20.16 -2.59 13.07
CA GLU A 82 19.53 -3.57 13.98
C GLU A 82 20.13 -4.96 13.77
N TYR A 83 20.34 -5.36 12.52
CA TYR A 83 20.93 -6.65 12.19
C TYR A 83 22.38 -6.74 12.67
N ALA A 84 23.18 -5.68 12.48
CA ALA A 84 24.56 -5.59 13.01
C ALA A 84 24.61 -5.65 14.53
N ALA A 85 23.57 -5.19 15.21
CA ALA A 85 23.44 -5.29 16.67
C ALA A 85 22.88 -6.65 17.17
N GLY A 86 22.75 -7.65 16.28
CA GLY A 86 22.27 -9.00 16.60
C GLY A 86 20.76 -9.08 16.83
N ARG A 87 19.98 -8.10 16.40
CA ARG A 87 18.50 -8.10 16.46
C ARG A 87 17.92 -8.49 15.10
N THR A 88 16.69 -8.98 15.10
CA THR A 88 15.96 -9.32 13.87
C THR A 88 14.83 -8.29 13.66
N PRO A 89 15.10 -7.20 12.93
CA PRO A 89 14.09 -6.19 12.64
C PRO A 89 13.07 -6.69 11.63
N ASN A 90 11.88 -6.06 11.63
CA ASN A 90 10.87 -6.31 10.62
C ASN A 90 10.81 -5.11 9.65
N PRO A 91 11.44 -5.20 8.47
CA PRO A 91 11.47 -4.09 7.50
C PRO A 91 10.08 -3.77 6.93
N ASP A 92 9.15 -4.73 6.89
CA ASP A 92 7.79 -4.50 6.37
C ASP A 92 6.99 -3.55 7.26
N VAL A 93 7.13 -3.67 8.59
CA VAL A 93 6.49 -2.74 9.53
C VAL A 93 7.03 -1.32 9.34
N LEU A 94 8.36 -1.18 9.18
CA LEU A 94 8.98 0.11 8.92
C LEU A 94 8.59 0.68 7.55
N CYS A 95 8.59 -0.15 6.50
CA CYS A 95 8.15 0.24 5.17
C CYS A 95 6.70 0.74 5.18
N ASN A 96 5.80 0.04 5.88
CA ASN A 96 4.43 0.50 6.02
C ASN A 96 4.38 1.86 6.73
N ARG A 97 5.04 2.02 7.88
CA ARG A 97 5.02 3.27 8.65
C ARG A 97 5.63 4.44 7.90
N GLU A 98 6.86 4.28 7.38
CA GLU A 98 7.64 5.41 6.83
C GLU A 98 7.34 5.67 5.36
N ILE A 99 7.14 4.64 4.55
CA ILE A 99 6.97 4.80 3.11
C ILE A 99 5.49 4.80 2.71
N LYS A 100 4.76 3.70 2.92
CA LYS A 100 3.39 3.56 2.40
C LYS A 100 2.38 4.49 3.06
N PHE A 101 2.45 4.65 4.37
CA PHE A 101 1.45 5.44 5.10
C PHE A 101 1.98 6.81 5.56
N LYS A 102 3.13 7.24 5.02
CA LYS A 102 3.68 8.58 5.17
C LYS A 102 3.97 9.17 3.79
N HIS A 103 5.12 8.89 3.20
CA HIS A 103 5.53 9.49 1.91
C HIS A 103 4.56 9.21 0.77
N PHE A 104 4.05 7.98 0.66
CA PHE A 104 3.06 7.63 -0.36
C PHE A 104 1.71 8.33 -0.10
N LEU A 105 1.27 8.45 1.15
CA LEU A 105 0.06 9.19 1.50
C LEU A 105 0.21 10.69 1.17
N ASP A 106 1.37 11.27 1.47
CA ASP A 106 1.64 12.68 1.15
C ASP A 106 1.66 12.90 -0.36
N ALA A 107 2.31 12.03 -1.13
CA ALA A 107 2.31 12.08 -2.59
C ALA A 107 0.90 11.88 -3.19
N ALA A 108 0.05 11.06 -2.58
CA ALA A 108 -1.34 10.89 -3.01
C ALA A 108 -2.15 12.17 -2.76
N ARG A 109 -1.94 12.84 -1.63
CA ARG A 109 -2.55 14.14 -1.32
C ARG A 109 -2.13 15.25 -2.29
N GLU A 110 -0.85 15.28 -2.69
CA GLU A 110 -0.36 16.20 -3.74
C GLU A 110 -1.09 16.01 -5.07
N LEU A 111 -1.54 14.78 -5.35
CA LEU A 111 -2.36 14.45 -6.52
C LEU A 111 -3.86 14.71 -6.31
N GLY A 112 -4.26 15.25 -5.16
CA GLY A 112 -5.63 15.56 -4.80
C GLY A 112 -6.43 14.39 -4.23
N ALA A 113 -5.78 13.30 -3.84
CA ALA A 113 -6.47 12.17 -3.23
C ALA A 113 -6.85 12.45 -1.77
N GLU A 114 -8.07 12.13 -1.39
CA GLU A 114 -8.55 12.18 -0.02
C GLU A 114 -8.14 10.92 0.78
N PHE A 115 -8.15 9.77 0.11
CA PHE A 115 -7.80 8.48 0.70
C PHE A 115 -6.75 7.75 -0.13
N ILE A 116 -5.98 6.90 0.54
CA ILE A 116 -5.21 5.85 -0.12
C ILE A 116 -5.87 4.51 0.13
N ALA A 117 -5.72 3.58 -0.82
CA ALA A 117 -6.17 2.21 -0.68
C ALA A 117 -5.03 1.23 -0.94
N THR A 118 -4.99 0.16 -0.19
CA THR A 118 -3.97 -0.88 -0.33
C THR A 118 -4.59 -2.26 -0.34
N GLY A 119 -3.88 -3.23 -0.94
CA GLY A 119 -4.28 -4.63 -0.96
C GLY A 119 -4.00 -5.40 0.34
N HIS A 120 -3.85 -4.72 1.47
CA HIS A 120 -3.68 -5.40 2.75
C HIS A 120 -4.98 -6.03 3.24
N TYR A 121 -4.85 -7.22 3.81
CA TYR A 121 -5.91 -7.90 4.54
C TYR A 121 -5.95 -7.36 5.97
N ALA A 122 -6.66 -6.27 6.16
CA ALA A 122 -6.93 -5.61 7.44
C ALA A 122 -8.26 -4.86 7.31
N ARG A 123 -8.80 -4.34 8.40
CA ARG A 123 -9.99 -3.48 8.38
C ARG A 123 -9.76 -2.26 9.24
N VAL A 124 -10.48 -1.21 8.93
CA VAL A 124 -10.46 0.04 9.70
C VAL A 124 -11.90 0.49 9.95
N ARG A 125 -12.17 1.03 11.12
CA ARG A 125 -13.45 1.67 11.44
C ARG A 125 -13.24 2.84 12.39
N GLU A 126 -14.15 3.78 12.33
CA GLU A 126 -14.29 4.79 13.38
C GLU A 126 -15.20 4.27 14.49
N HIS A 127 -14.82 4.48 15.74
CA HIS A 127 -15.62 4.16 16.91
C HIS A 127 -15.28 5.12 18.04
N ASP A 128 -16.32 5.79 18.58
CA ASP A 128 -16.19 6.79 19.64
C ASP A 128 -15.15 7.88 19.36
N GLY A 129 -15.12 8.39 18.12
CA GLY A 129 -14.20 9.44 17.67
C GLY A 129 -12.75 8.99 17.49
N ALA A 130 -12.48 7.69 17.52
CA ALA A 130 -11.16 7.11 17.28
C ALA A 130 -11.19 6.08 16.15
N TRP A 131 -10.14 6.07 15.33
CA TRP A 131 -9.96 5.06 14.30
C TRP A 131 -9.30 3.81 14.87
N GLN A 132 -9.91 2.67 14.62
CA GLN A 132 -9.46 1.36 15.09
C GLN A 132 -8.98 0.51 13.92
N LEU A 133 -7.76 -0.02 14.02
CA LEU A 133 -7.26 -1.07 13.15
C LEU A 133 -7.82 -2.41 13.62
N LEU A 134 -8.47 -3.13 12.73
CA LEU A 134 -9.09 -4.42 13.01
C LEU A 134 -8.45 -5.51 12.17
N ARG A 135 -8.50 -6.73 12.69
CA ARG A 135 -8.09 -7.91 11.92
C ARG A 135 -9.00 -8.15 10.72
N ALA A 136 -8.42 -8.69 9.65
CA ALA A 136 -9.18 -9.18 8.50
C ALA A 136 -10.18 -10.30 8.88
N VAL A 137 -11.18 -10.51 8.03
CA VAL A 137 -12.08 -11.67 8.13
C VAL A 137 -11.30 -12.97 7.90
N ASP A 138 -10.44 -12.99 6.85
CA ASP A 138 -9.52 -14.10 6.62
C ASP A 138 -8.39 -14.09 7.67
N ARG A 139 -8.51 -14.94 8.67
CA ARG A 139 -7.51 -15.07 9.74
C ARG A 139 -6.19 -15.65 9.28
N GLY A 140 -6.19 -16.43 8.20
CA GLY A 140 -4.99 -17.01 7.59
C GLY A 140 -4.16 -15.99 6.80
N LYS A 141 -4.78 -14.86 6.42
CA LYS A 141 -4.15 -13.78 5.64
C LYS A 141 -4.10 -12.44 6.38
N ASP A 142 -4.58 -12.39 7.62
CA ASP A 142 -4.58 -11.16 8.42
C ASP A 142 -3.19 -10.49 8.46
N GLN A 143 -3.14 -9.22 8.05
CA GLN A 143 -1.92 -8.41 7.96
C GLN A 143 -1.94 -7.23 8.93
N SER A 144 -2.89 -7.17 9.86
CA SER A 144 -2.97 -6.10 10.86
C SER A 144 -1.71 -5.98 11.71
N TYR A 145 -0.96 -7.08 11.91
CA TYR A 145 0.34 -7.06 12.58
C TYR A 145 1.33 -6.08 11.91
N PHE A 146 1.40 -6.09 10.58
CA PHE A 146 2.33 -5.23 9.84
C PHE A 146 1.93 -3.75 9.84
N LEU A 147 0.72 -3.44 10.32
CA LEU A 147 0.10 -2.12 10.33
C LEU A 147 -0.03 -1.53 11.75
N HIS A 148 0.43 -2.22 12.79
CA HIS A 148 0.21 -1.82 14.19
C HIS A 148 0.83 -0.48 14.58
N GLN A 149 1.76 0.05 13.77
CA GLN A 149 2.40 1.34 14.01
C GLN A 149 1.69 2.52 13.31
N LEU A 150 0.56 2.29 12.64
CA LEU A 150 -0.21 3.38 12.02
C LEU A 150 -0.94 4.19 13.08
N GLY A 151 -0.80 5.52 13.00
CA GLY A 151 -1.50 6.47 13.85
C GLY A 151 -2.90 6.82 13.35
N GLN A 152 -3.65 7.61 14.13
CA GLN A 152 -5.03 8.01 13.84
C GLN A 152 -5.19 8.70 12.48
N ALA A 153 -4.32 9.66 12.15
CA ALA A 153 -4.38 10.39 10.88
C ALA A 153 -4.15 9.48 9.65
N GLN A 154 -3.33 8.44 9.81
CA GLN A 154 -3.06 7.47 8.76
C GLN A 154 -4.22 6.50 8.59
N LEU A 155 -4.78 5.99 9.70
CA LEU A 155 -5.94 5.10 9.67
C LEU A 155 -7.16 5.82 9.08
N ALA A 156 -7.39 7.09 9.44
CA ALA A 156 -8.48 7.91 8.91
C ALA A 156 -8.42 8.11 7.39
N ALA A 157 -7.21 8.14 6.81
CA ALA A 157 -6.99 8.36 5.38
C ALA A 157 -6.74 7.08 4.58
N THR A 158 -7.06 5.90 5.15
CA THR A 158 -6.72 4.61 4.52
C THR A 158 -7.94 3.72 4.36
N LEU A 159 -8.02 3.07 3.19
CA LEU A 159 -9.01 2.04 2.87
C LEU A 159 -8.31 0.69 2.69
N PHE A 160 -8.94 -0.37 3.18
CA PHE A 160 -8.51 -1.76 3.02
C PHE A 160 -9.62 -2.57 2.33
N PRO A 161 -9.76 -2.50 1.00
CA PRO A 161 -10.89 -3.11 0.27
C PRO A 161 -10.96 -4.64 0.42
N LEU A 162 -9.84 -5.30 0.74
CA LEU A 162 -9.77 -6.75 0.87
C LEU A 162 -10.03 -7.26 2.30
N GLY A 163 -10.25 -6.35 3.25
CA GLY A 163 -10.33 -6.72 4.68
C GLY A 163 -11.48 -7.65 5.04
N ASP A 164 -12.58 -7.60 4.28
CA ASP A 164 -13.77 -8.43 4.47
C ASP A 164 -13.83 -9.65 3.54
N LEU A 165 -12.81 -9.87 2.70
CA LEU A 165 -12.73 -10.98 1.76
C LEU A 165 -11.85 -12.12 2.27
N ILE A 166 -12.16 -13.33 1.80
CA ILE A 166 -11.31 -14.51 1.96
C ILE A 166 -10.34 -14.57 0.77
N LYS A 167 -9.07 -14.92 1.03
CA LYS A 167 -8.02 -14.90 -0.01
C LYS A 167 -8.33 -15.79 -1.21
N THR A 168 -9.02 -16.89 -1.01
CA THR A 168 -9.44 -17.80 -2.10
C THR A 168 -10.46 -17.20 -3.04
N ASP A 169 -11.13 -16.12 -2.64
CA ASP A 169 -12.15 -15.42 -3.43
C ASP A 169 -11.56 -14.22 -4.20
N VAL A 170 -10.27 -13.91 -3.94
CA VAL A 170 -9.47 -12.84 -4.55
C VAL A 170 -8.51 -13.41 -5.59
#